data_dbfa7e095723f4725ac12f4167a92919
#
_entry.id   dbfa7e095723f4725ac12f4167a92919
#
_cell.length_a   1.000
_cell.length_b   1.000
_cell.length_c   1.000
_cell.angle_alpha   90.00
_cell.angle_beta   90.00
_cell.angle_gamma   90.00
#
_symmetry.space_group_name_H-M   'P 1'
#
loop_
_entity.id
_entity.type
_entity.pdbx_description
1 polymer ?
#
loop_
_entity_poly.entity_id
_entity_poly.type
_entity_poly.pdbx_seq_one_letter_code
_entity_poly.pdbx_strand_id
1 'polypeptide(L)'
;MTSNENLPQNLKKITDAEFSRRAVIAGATGLGAAALISGEVIGSSAAVAAPGTVRFGNWSLYLDYDNKTKTYPTLVDFTKKTGIKVKYMEVIDDNDSFTAKVTPQLKLKKDIGYDLVNPTEWMADRWLKSGFAQKLDSAKIPNKKNLISFLANRPFDLKREYTLPWAGVIAGLAWNKVKLPKGIQTLEDKTNPERGLFSNPALKGKIEVLSEMRDTVGIILMFQGVDITKPFSKDKWDNAINYLNKKIKDGWIRQIKGQSYQEDMISGDAVAVIGWSGDINQLNLQNSNKFGFGLPESGGTFSSDNMIIPSTSKNKEGAQAVMNYYYDPLVAARVSNYINYVCPVQGAQDAMAKVNPKNVKNTLIFPDDKMWSQLHVFRNLSAAEQISFSTSFQKVSGNA
;
A
#
# COMPACT_ATOMS: atom_id res chain seq x y z
N MET A 1 -19.32 -18.58 24.06
CA MET A 1 -19.40 -19.37 22.81
C MET A 1 -20.47 -18.73 21.95
N THR A 2 -20.13 -17.76 21.13
CA THR A 2 -21.02 -17.14 20.15
C THR A 2 -20.34 -17.34 18.81
N SER A 3 -21.04 -18.03 17.93
CA SER A 3 -20.61 -18.60 16.68
C SER A 3 -20.14 -17.55 15.66
N ASN A 4 -18.98 -17.80 15.09
CA ASN A 4 -18.36 -17.09 13.97
C ASN A 4 -19.07 -17.31 12.60
N GLU A 5 -20.36 -17.59 12.58
CA GLU A 5 -21.04 -18.05 11.35
C GLU A 5 -21.52 -16.93 10.41
N ASN A 6 -21.40 -15.65 10.78
CA ASN A 6 -21.93 -14.53 9.98
C ASN A 6 -20.87 -13.55 9.42
N LEU A 7 -19.59 -13.93 9.36
CA LEU A 7 -18.58 -13.13 8.70
C LEU A 7 -18.59 -13.41 7.18
N PRO A 8 -18.51 -12.38 6.32
CA PRO A 8 -18.35 -12.58 4.88
C PRO A 8 -17.12 -13.43 4.55
N GLN A 9 -17.24 -14.33 3.56
CA GLN A 9 -16.21 -15.33 3.22
C GLN A 9 -14.82 -14.73 2.88
N ASN A 10 -14.76 -13.48 2.45
CA ASN A 10 -13.51 -12.78 2.16
C ASN A 10 -12.77 -12.29 3.42
N LEU A 11 -13.48 -12.09 4.53
CA LEU A 11 -12.87 -11.83 5.85
C LEU A 11 -12.44 -13.13 6.54
N LYS A 12 -13.12 -14.26 6.26
CA LYS A 12 -12.60 -15.58 6.66
C LYS A 12 -11.20 -15.85 6.07
N LYS A 13 -10.86 -15.30 4.89
CA LYS A 13 -9.50 -15.41 4.35
C LYS A 13 -8.45 -14.63 5.15
N ILE A 14 -8.83 -13.54 5.82
CA ILE A 14 -7.93 -12.77 6.71
C ILE A 14 -7.70 -13.55 8.00
N THR A 15 -8.74 -14.20 8.54
CA THR A 15 -8.64 -15.05 9.73
C THR A 15 -8.07 -16.45 9.44
N ASP A 16 -8.29 -17.00 8.25
CA ASP A 16 -7.75 -18.31 7.84
C ASP A 16 -6.29 -18.23 7.34
N ALA A 17 -5.73 -17.04 7.17
CA ALA A 17 -4.29 -16.82 6.99
C ALA A 17 -3.50 -17.00 8.31
N GLU A 18 -4.18 -17.18 9.43
CA GLU A 18 -3.57 -17.64 10.67
C GLU A 18 -3.18 -19.13 10.55
N PHE A 19 -1.87 -19.31 10.30
CA PHE A 19 -1.10 -20.50 10.68
C PHE A 19 -1.49 -21.86 10.11
N SER A 20 -1.20 -22.08 8.84
CA SER A 20 -0.75 -23.43 8.43
C SER A 20 0.79 -23.52 8.55
N ARG A 21 1.27 -23.81 9.76
CA ARG A 21 2.67 -24.22 10.03
C ARG A 21 3.00 -25.64 9.57
N ARG A 22 2.24 -26.20 8.60
CA ARG A 22 2.49 -27.55 8.10
C ARG A 22 2.27 -27.63 6.61
N ALA A 23 3.20 -27.11 5.81
CA ALA A 23 3.41 -27.54 4.44
C ALA A 23 4.76 -27.05 3.90
N VAL A 24 5.83 -27.39 4.60
CA VAL A 24 7.18 -27.46 4.02
C VAL A 24 7.60 -28.92 4.24
N ILE A 25 7.79 -29.63 3.17
CA ILE A 25 8.41 -30.95 2.93
C ILE A 25 7.43 -31.88 2.19
N ALA A 26 7.68 -31.98 0.91
CA ALA A 26 7.53 -33.13 -0.03
C ALA A 26 7.24 -32.55 -1.42
N GLY A 27 7.94 -32.82 -2.46
CA GLY A 27 8.82 -33.86 -2.84
C GLY A 27 9.26 -33.58 -4.27
N ALA A 28 10.51 -33.86 -4.49
CA ALA A 28 11.09 -34.01 -5.83
C ALA A 28 10.68 -35.39 -6.38
N THR A 29 10.54 -35.45 -7.66
CA THR A 29 10.79 -36.54 -8.60
C THR A 29 9.64 -36.74 -9.63
N GLY A 30 10.06 -36.85 -10.88
CA GLY A 30 9.20 -37.27 -11.99
C GLY A 30 9.71 -36.84 -13.37
N LEU A 31 10.60 -37.65 -13.91
CA LEU A 31 11.14 -37.60 -15.27
C LEU A 31 10.10 -37.86 -16.38
N GLY A 32 10.30 -37.17 -17.55
CA GLY A 32 10.32 -37.87 -18.84
C GLY A 32 9.07 -37.83 -19.69
N ALA A 33 9.14 -37.17 -20.83
CA ALA A 33 9.12 -37.83 -22.14
C ALA A 33 9.10 -36.78 -23.27
N ALA A 34 10.07 -36.87 -24.13
CA ALA A 34 10.15 -36.13 -25.39
C ALA A 34 9.22 -36.81 -26.44
N ALA A 35 8.54 -36.00 -27.24
CA ALA A 35 8.04 -36.40 -28.52
C ALA A 35 8.43 -35.36 -29.58
N LEU A 36 9.33 -35.72 -30.46
CA LEU A 36 9.71 -35.03 -31.69
C LEU A 36 8.60 -35.22 -32.71
N ILE A 37 8.09 -34.12 -33.29
CA ILE A 37 7.50 -34.15 -34.63
C ILE A 37 8.05 -32.91 -35.35
N SER A 38 8.70 -33.23 -36.48
CA SER A 38 9.30 -32.32 -37.47
C SER A 38 8.23 -31.67 -38.37
N GLY A 39 8.49 -30.44 -38.76
CA GLY A 39 7.99 -29.95 -40.03
C GLY A 39 7.56 -28.48 -40.07
N GLU A 40 8.34 -27.72 -40.78
CA GLU A 40 8.10 -26.49 -41.55
C GLU A 40 8.42 -25.13 -40.90
N VAL A 41 9.46 -24.55 -41.49
CA VAL A 41 9.99 -23.22 -41.30
C VAL A 41 9.10 -22.21 -42.02
N ILE A 42 8.45 -21.31 -41.28
CA ILE A 42 7.98 -20.02 -41.82
C ILE A 42 8.41 -18.94 -40.82
N GLY A 43 9.23 -18.03 -41.32
CA GLY A 43 9.52 -16.69 -40.83
C GLY A 43 9.69 -16.52 -39.32
N SER A 44 10.89 -16.71 -38.78
CA SER A 44 11.21 -16.43 -37.40
C SER A 44 11.31 -14.94 -37.08
N SER A 45 10.23 -14.33 -36.63
CA SER A 45 10.39 -13.36 -35.57
C SER A 45 10.84 -14.14 -34.33
N ALA A 46 12.04 -13.85 -33.82
CA ALA A 46 12.59 -14.51 -32.65
C ALA A 46 11.53 -14.54 -31.53
N ALA A 47 10.95 -15.69 -31.29
CA ALA A 47 10.08 -15.94 -30.13
C ALA A 47 10.97 -15.76 -28.90
N VAL A 48 10.88 -14.62 -28.26
CA VAL A 48 11.43 -14.42 -26.91
C VAL A 48 10.81 -15.51 -26.06
N ALA A 49 11.64 -16.40 -25.52
CA ALA A 49 11.17 -17.45 -24.62
C ALA A 49 10.25 -16.83 -23.58
N ALA A 50 9.02 -17.31 -23.49
CA ALA A 50 8.02 -16.78 -22.56
C ALA A 50 8.64 -16.80 -21.14
N PRO A 51 8.75 -15.67 -20.46
CA PRO A 51 9.30 -15.64 -19.12
C PRO A 51 8.44 -16.57 -18.23
N GLY A 52 9.09 -17.31 -17.34
CA GLY A 52 8.39 -18.15 -16.37
C GLY A 52 7.39 -17.35 -15.53
N THR A 53 6.66 -18.02 -14.65
CA THR A 53 5.66 -17.36 -13.76
C THR A 53 6.29 -16.23 -12.94
N VAL A 54 5.74 -15.02 -13.05
CA VAL A 54 6.13 -13.87 -12.22
C VAL A 54 5.55 -14.03 -10.82
N ARG A 55 6.39 -13.95 -9.80
CA ARG A 55 5.98 -13.99 -8.39
C ARG A 55 5.84 -12.55 -7.88
N PHE A 56 4.61 -12.09 -7.70
CA PHE A 56 4.32 -10.72 -7.30
C PHE A 56 3.86 -10.68 -5.83
N GLY A 57 4.71 -10.14 -4.94
CA GLY A 57 4.39 -9.88 -3.54
C GLY A 57 3.82 -8.48 -3.36
N ASN A 58 2.64 -8.36 -2.74
CA ASN A 58 1.94 -7.10 -2.58
C ASN A 58 1.24 -7.02 -1.23
N TRP A 59 0.59 -5.89 -0.96
CA TRP A 59 -0.29 -5.66 0.18
C TRP A 59 -1.61 -6.43 0.03
N SER A 60 -2.32 -6.63 1.13
CA SER A 60 -3.63 -7.27 1.10
C SER A 60 -4.66 -6.37 0.44
N LEU A 61 -5.62 -6.96 -0.30
CA LEU A 61 -6.70 -6.27 -1.00
C LEU A 61 -6.24 -5.20 -2.02
N TYR A 62 -5.03 -5.31 -2.52
CA TYR A 62 -4.37 -4.28 -3.33
C TYR A 62 -4.36 -4.59 -4.84
N LEU A 63 -5.23 -5.52 -5.26
CA LEU A 63 -5.49 -5.86 -6.66
C LEU A 63 -6.94 -6.32 -6.81
N ASP A 64 -7.53 -6.07 -7.99
CA ASP A 64 -8.90 -6.43 -8.31
C ASP A 64 -9.14 -7.94 -8.16
N TYR A 65 -10.06 -8.31 -7.27
CA TYR A 65 -10.41 -9.69 -6.97
C TYR A 65 -11.90 -9.93 -7.18
N ASP A 66 -12.23 -10.99 -7.92
CA ASP A 66 -13.60 -11.43 -8.13
C ASP A 66 -13.91 -12.64 -7.22
N ASN A 67 -14.81 -12.40 -6.26
CA ASN A 67 -15.25 -13.42 -5.30
C ASN A 67 -16.00 -14.59 -5.94
N LYS A 68 -16.61 -14.41 -7.11
CA LYS A 68 -17.35 -15.46 -7.81
C LYS A 68 -16.40 -16.41 -8.53
N THR A 69 -15.46 -15.86 -9.28
CA THR A 69 -14.49 -16.65 -10.06
C THR A 69 -13.25 -17.03 -9.23
N LYS A 70 -13.06 -16.47 -8.04
CA LYS A 70 -11.86 -16.62 -7.20
C LYS A 70 -10.57 -16.28 -7.93
N THR A 71 -10.62 -15.27 -8.80
CA THR A 71 -9.48 -14.82 -9.62
C THR A 71 -9.24 -13.32 -9.47
N TYR A 72 -8.11 -12.88 -10.00
CA TYR A 72 -7.78 -11.47 -10.22
C TYR A 72 -8.03 -11.15 -11.71
N PRO A 73 -9.15 -10.51 -12.09
CA PRO A 73 -9.55 -10.35 -13.49
C PRO A 73 -8.48 -9.69 -14.37
N THR A 74 -7.78 -8.66 -13.88
CA THR A 74 -6.71 -8.01 -14.66
C THR A 74 -5.51 -8.93 -14.87
N LEU A 75 -5.18 -9.83 -13.93
CA LEU A 75 -4.12 -10.84 -14.13
C LEU A 75 -4.55 -11.95 -15.10
N VAL A 76 -5.83 -12.32 -15.12
CA VAL A 76 -6.37 -13.26 -16.11
C VAL A 76 -6.21 -12.66 -17.51
N ASP A 77 -6.60 -11.38 -17.69
CA ASP A 77 -6.47 -10.69 -18.96
C ASP A 77 -4.99 -10.49 -19.36
N PHE A 78 -4.13 -10.17 -18.42
CA PHE A 78 -2.68 -10.10 -18.64
C PHE A 78 -2.13 -11.42 -19.17
N THR A 79 -2.50 -12.53 -18.54
CA THR A 79 -2.04 -13.87 -18.96
C THR A 79 -2.54 -14.22 -20.34
N LYS A 80 -3.83 -13.93 -20.65
CA LYS A 80 -4.38 -14.13 -22.00
C LYS A 80 -3.64 -13.31 -23.07
N LYS A 81 -3.29 -12.05 -22.73
CA LYS A 81 -2.63 -11.13 -23.66
C LYS A 81 -1.16 -11.45 -23.90
N THR A 82 -0.46 -11.94 -22.91
CA THR A 82 1.02 -12.06 -22.91
C THR A 82 1.54 -13.48 -22.87
N GLY A 83 0.71 -14.47 -22.50
CA GLY A 83 1.14 -15.83 -22.17
C GLY A 83 1.89 -15.94 -20.82
N ILE A 84 2.20 -14.83 -20.15
CA ILE A 84 2.93 -14.83 -18.88
C ILE A 84 1.97 -15.08 -17.73
N LYS A 85 2.27 -16.05 -16.88
CA LYS A 85 1.52 -16.32 -15.65
C LYS A 85 2.03 -15.42 -14.52
N VAL A 86 1.14 -15.01 -13.61
CA VAL A 86 1.50 -14.26 -12.40
C VAL A 86 0.99 -15.02 -11.18
N LYS A 87 1.89 -15.34 -10.26
CA LYS A 87 1.54 -15.79 -8.90
C LYS A 87 1.49 -14.56 -8.01
N TYR A 88 0.28 -14.05 -7.79
CA TYR A 88 0.04 -12.92 -6.90
C TYR A 88 -0.02 -13.40 -5.44
N MET A 89 0.62 -12.67 -4.54
CA MET A 89 0.73 -13.04 -3.13
C MET A 89 0.57 -11.81 -2.25
N GLU A 90 -0.40 -11.84 -1.35
CA GLU A 90 -0.60 -10.83 -0.32
C GLU A 90 0.31 -11.16 0.87
N VAL A 91 1.42 -10.46 0.98
CA VAL A 91 2.54 -10.81 1.89
C VAL A 91 3.15 -9.63 2.62
N ILE A 92 2.70 -8.42 2.29
CA ILE A 92 3.13 -7.17 2.94
C ILE A 92 1.98 -6.71 3.83
N ASP A 93 2.21 -6.67 5.13
CA ASP A 93 1.33 -6.03 6.12
C ASP A 93 1.98 -4.76 6.68
N ASP A 94 3.32 -4.78 6.73
CA ASP A 94 4.16 -3.68 7.20
C ASP A 94 5.51 -3.69 6.48
N ASN A 95 6.02 -2.51 6.11
CA ASN A 95 7.26 -2.35 5.35
C ASN A 95 8.48 -2.91 6.07
N ASP A 96 8.65 -2.60 7.37
CA ASP A 96 9.83 -3.00 8.12
C ASP A 96 9.84 -4.51 8.38
N SER A 97 8.71 -5.10 8.74
CA SER A 97 8.58 -6.54 8.99
C SER A 97 8.82 -7.37 7.72
N PHE A 98 8.22 -6.96 6.59
CA PHE A 98 8.46 -7.61 5.31
C PHE A 98 9.93 -7.49 4.88
N THR A 99 10.52 -6.29 4.96
CA THR A 99 11.91 -6.05 4.59
C THR A 99 12.87 -6.82 5.48
N ALA A 100 12.63 -6.86 6.79
CA ALA A 100 13.43 -7.64 7.73
C ALA A 100 13.44 -9.13 7.37
N LYS A 101 12.27 -9.68 6.98
CA LYS A 101 12.11 -11.09 6.57
C LYS A 101 12.96 -11.45 5.35
N VAL A 102 13.06 -10.55 4.35
CA VAL A 102 13.76 -10.86 3.08
C VAL A 102 15.20 -10.38 3.01
N THR A 103 15.61 -9.45 3.89
CA THR A 103 16.96 -8.86 3.92
C THR A 103 18.08 -9.88 4.04
N PRO A 104 18.01 -10.95 4.86
CA PRO A 104 19.10 -11.94 4.94
C PRO A 104 19.38 -12.58 3.59
N GLN A 105 18.36 -12.96 2.82
CA GLN A 105 18.52 -13.56 1.49
C GLN A 105 19.06 -12.55 0.48
N LEU A 106 18.57 -11.29 0.50
CA LEU A 106 19.06 -10.22 -0.37
C LEU A 106 20.55 -9.95 -0.16
N LYS A 107 21.02 -9.88 1.10
CA LYS A 107 22.43 -9.73 1.45
C LYS A 107 23.28 -10.90 0.97
N LEU A 108 22.75 -12.11 1.02
CA LEU A 108 23.42 -13.34 0.53
C LEU A 108 23.25 -13.53 -0.98
N LYS A 109 22.64 -12.59 -1.70
CA LYS A 109 22.31 -12.69 -3.14
C LYS A 109 21.51 -13.94 -3.49
N LYS A 110 20.66 -14.42 -2.56
CA LYS A 110 19.77 -15.55 -2.75
C LYS A 110 18.38 -15.09 -3.12
N ASP A 111 17.64 -15.93 -3.85
CA ASP A 111 16.25 -15.67 -4.23
C ASP A 111 15.39 -15.46 -2.98
N ILE A 112 14.63 -14.38 -2.98
CA ILE A 112 13.69 -14.04 -1.89
C ILE A 112 12.28 -14.58 -2.11
N GLY A 113 12.04 -15.30 -3.21
CA GLY A 113 10.72 -15.84 -3.55
C GLY A 113 9.80 -14.89 -4.32
N TYR A 114 10.29 -13.68 -4.66
CA TYR A 114 9.52 -12.66 -5.39
C TYR A 114 10.33 -12.11 -6.56
N ASP A 115 9.62 -11.81 -7.67
CA ASP A 115 10.17 -11.15 -8.86
C ASP A 115 9.73 -9.69 -8.95
N LEU A 116 8.64 -9.36 -8.28
CA LEU A 116 8.09 -8.02 -8.14
C LEU A 116 7.57 -7.85 -6.71
N VAL A 117 7.86 -6.73 -6.08
CA VAL A 117 7.37 -6.34 -4.74
C VAL A 117 6.99 -4.87 -4.73
N ASN A 118 6.18 -4.47 -3.76
CA ASN A 118 5.53 -3.15 -3.77
C ASN A 118 5.67 -2.39 -2.44
N PRO A 119 6.92 -2.06 -2.00
CA PRO A 119 7.13 -1.30 -0.78
C PRO A 119 6.76 0.17 -0.95
N THR A 120 6.44 0.83 0.16
CA THR A 120 6.24 2.28 0.21
C THR A 120 7.54 3.04 -0.13
N GLU A 121 7.45 4.25 -0.64
CA GLU A 121 8.57 4.99 -1.24
C GLU A 121 9.79 5.15 -0.33
N TRP A 122 9.60 5.35 0.96
CA TRP A 122 10.72 5.47 1.90
C TRP A 122 11.45 4.12 2.11
N MET A 123 10.74 3.02 2.03
CA MET A 123 11.35 1.69 2.05
C MET A 123 11.98 1.37 0.69
N ALA A 124 11.36 1.81 -0.41
CA ALA A 124 11.94 1.75 -1.73
C ALA A 124 13.31 2.48 -1.77
N ASP A 125 13.40 3.69 -1.20
CA ASP A 125 14.68 4.43 -1.04
C ASP A 125 15.73 3.60 -0.30
N ARG A 126 15.35 2.93 0.81
CA ARG A 126 16.27 2.03 1.55
C ARG A 126 16.73 0.85 0.71
N TRP A 127 15.84 0.24 -0.07
CA TRP A 127 16.18 -0.86 -0.96
C TRP A 127 17.16 -0.42 -2.06
N LEU A 128 16.93 0.75 -2.66
CA LEU A 128 17.82 1.32 -3.67
C LEU A 128 19.22 1.58 -3.10
N LYS A 129 19.29 2.26 -1.96
CA LYS A 129 20.56 2.55 -1.26
C LYS A 129 21.31 1.29 -0.83
N SER A 130 20.58 0.22 -0.56
CA SER A 130 21.17 -1.09 -0.20
C SER A 130 21.55 -1.95 -1.39
N GLY A 131 21.28 -1.52 -2.64
CA GLY A 131 21.53 -2.31 -3.84
C GLY A 131 20.60 -3.52 -4.00
N PHE A 132 19.40 -3.48 -3.39
CA PHE A 132 18.44 -4.57 -3.41
C PHE A 132 17.47 -4.53 -4.59
N ALA A 133 17.57 -3.52 -5.45
CA ALA A 133 16.70 -3.33 -6.62
C ALA A 133 17.50 -3.47 -7.93
N GLN A 134 16.83 -4.00 -8.96
CA GLN A 134 17.37 -3.98 -10.33
C GLN A 134 16.93 -2.69 -11.04
N LYS A 135 17.85 -2.15 -11.87
CA LYS A 135 17.52 -1.05 -12.77
C LYS A 135 16.51 -1.52 -13.82
N LEU A 136 15.48 -0.70 -14.08
CA LEU A 136 14.45 -0.96 -15.11
C LEU A 136 15.03 -0.68 -16.51
N ASP A 137 14.54 -1.40 -17.50
CA ASP A 137 14.73 -1.07 -18.92
C ASP A 137 13.49 -0.34 -19.41
N SER A 138 13.58 0.97 -19.61
CA SER A 138 12.46 1.80 -20.05
C SER A 138 11.94 1.40 -21.45
N ALA A 139 12.75 0.78 -22.30
CA ALA A 139 12.32 0.26 -23.59
C ALA A 139 11.33 -0.91 -23.46
N LYS A 140 11.41 -1.65 -22.35
CA LYS A 140 10.49 -2.76 -22.02
C LYS A 140 9.24 -2.30 -21.28
N ILE A 141 9.16 -1.01 -20.89
CA ILE A 141 8.01 -0.41 -20.19
C ILE A 141 7.54 0.85 -20.93
N PRO A 142 7.11 0.76 -22.19
CA PRO A 142 6.70 1.93 -22.97
C PRO A 142 5.53 2.72 -22.36
N ASN A 143 4.66 2.07 -21.60
CA ASN A 143 3.56 2.73 -20.89
C ASN A 143 4.00 3.56 -19.68
N LYS A 144 5.27 3.47 -19.25
CA LYS A 144 5.83 4.34 -18.20
C LYS A 144 5.64 5.84 -18.51
N LYS A 145 5.53 6.21 -19.80
CA LYS A 145 5.22 7.58 -20.23
C LYS A 145 3.89 8.12 -19.67
N ASN A 146 2.99 7.24 -19.29
CA ASN A 146 1.70 7.59 -18.70
C ASN A 146 1.77 7.89 -17.19
N LEU A 147 2.96 7.86 -16.58
CA LEU A 147 3.11 8.23 -15.17
C LEU A 147 2.73 9.71 -14.96
N ILE A 148 1.86 9.99 -13.99
CA ILE A 148 1.49 11.37 -13.64
C ILE A 148 2.71 12.17 -13.18
N SER A 149 2.76 13.45 -13.57
CA SER A 149 3.92 14.34 -13.34
C SER A 149 4.31 14.45 -11.86
N PHE A 150 3.33 14.51 -10.96
CA PHE A 150 3.54 14.60 -9.51
C PHE A 150 4.39 13.43 -8.95
N LEU A 151 4.25 12.24 -9.51
CA LEU A 151 5.00 11.04 -9.09
C LEU A 151 6.25 10.78 -9.94
N ALA A 152 6.46 11.53 -11.04
CA ALA A 152 7.56 11.27 -11.97
C ALA A 152 8.94 11.55 -11.37
N ASN A 153 9.06 12.67 -10.63
CA ASN A 153 10.34 13.18 -10.13
C ASN A 153 10.40 13.10 -8.61
N ARG A 154 10.68 11.91 -8.07
CA ARG A 154 10.84 11.74 -6.62
C ARG A 154 12.32 11.73 -6.24
N PRO A 155 12.73 12.40 -5.14
CA PRO A 155 14.15 12.53 -4.76
C PRO A 155 14.91 11.22 -4.64
N PHE A 156 14.24 10.12 -4.29
CA PHE A 156 14.88 8.82 -4.10
C PHE A 156 15.12 8.06 -5.43
N ASP A 157 14.40 8.44 -6.52
CA ASP A 157 14.55 7.85 -7.85
C ASP A 157 14.05 8.85 -8.91
N LEU A 158 14.85 9.92 -9.15
CA LEU A 158 14.47 11.08 -9.97
C LEU A 158 13.97 10.77 -11.38
N LYS A 159 14.50 9.72 -11.99
CA LYS A 159 14.13 9.29 -13.36
C LYS A 159 13.29 8.01 -13.37
N ARG A 160 12.88 7.56 -12.21
CA ARG A 160 12.20 6.27 -12.08
C ARG A 160 12.98 5.14 -12.78
N GLU A 161 14.28 5.08 -12.52
CA GLU A 161 15.16 4.06 -13.12
C GLU A 161 15.03 2.70 -12.44
N TYR A 162 14.56 2.65 -11.19
CA TYR A 162 14.45 1.43 -10.39
C TYR A 162 13.04 1.12 -9.94
N THR A 163 12.17 2.14 -9.90
CA THR A 163 10.84 2.04 -9.33
C THR A 163 9.76 2.51 -10.30
N LEU A 164 8.56 1.97 -10.15
CA LEU A 164 7.39 2.48 -10.83
C LEU A 164 6.21 2.49 -9.85
N PRO A 165 5.58 3.64 -9.57
CA PRO A 165 4.49 3.72 -8.61
C PRO A 165 3.34 2.75 -8.95
N TRP A 166 2.86 2.02 -7.92
CA TRP A 166 1.66 1.19 -8.03
C TRP A 166 0.41 2.01 -7.72
N ALA A 167 0.44 2.74 -6.61
CA ALA A 167 -0.62 3.65 -6.19
C ALA A 167 -0.05 4.74 -5.29
N GLY A 168 -0.73 5.90 -5.25
CA GLY A 168 -0.49 6.90 -4.23
C GLY A 168 -1.37 6.64 -3.01
N VAL A 169 -0.82 6.83 -1.83
CA VAL A 169 -1.44 6.54 -0.53
C VAL A 169 -1.68 7.85 0.22
N ILE A 170 -2.92 8.06 0.64
CA ILE A 170 -3.31 9.21 1.46
C ILE A 170 -3.65 8.70 2.85
N ALA A 171 -2.95 9.20 3.89
CA ALA A 171 -3.35 8.99 5.26
C ALA A 171 -4.06 10.23 5.83
N GLY A 172 -5.10 9.97 6.61
CA GLY A 172 -5.95 10.98 7.22
C GLY A 172 -6.74 10.41 8.38
N LEU A 173 -7.88 11.03 8.69
CA LEU A 173 -8.77 10.60 9.74
C LEU A 173 -9.92 9.78 9.16
N ALA A 174 -10.19 8.65 9.78
CA ALA A 174 -11.35 7.85 9.43
C ALA A 174 -12.20 7.54 10.67
N TRP A 175 -13.50 7.35 10.46
CA TRP A 175 -14.43 7.17 11.57
C TRP A 175 -15.68 6.39 11.16
N ASN A 176 -16.36 5.83 12.15
CA ASN A 176 -17.68 5.24 11.99
C ASN A 176 -18.75 6.33 11.94
N LYS A 177 -19.38 6.56 10.78
CA LYS A 177 -20.38 7.60 10.56
C LYS A 177 -21.67 7.43 11.38
N VAL A 178 -21.98 6.20 11.78
CA VAL A 178 -23.16 5.93 12.62
C VAL A 178 -22.93 6.45 14.03
N LYS A 179 -21.70 6.27 14.55
CA LYS A 179 -21.32 6.76 15.90
C LYS A 179 -20.90 8.22 15.91
N LEU A 180 -20.37 8.72 14.79
CA LEU A 180 -19.84 10.09 14.64
C LEU A 180 -20.41 10.70 13.33
N PRO A 181 -21.69 11.08 13.28
CA PRO A 181 -22.31 11.57 12.05
C PRO A 181 -21.71 12.89 11.53
N LYS A 182 -21.12 13.71 12.42
CA LYS A 182 -20.46 14.97 12.06
C LYS A 182 -19.01 14.76 11.62
N GLY A 183 -18.45 13.54 11.81
CA GLY A 183 -17.05 13.21 11.50
C GLY A 183 -16.05 13.82 12.48
N ILE A 184 -14.76 13.70 12.07
CA ILE A 184 -13.60 14.24 12.80
C ILE A 184 -12.85 15.15 11.85
N GLN A 185 -12.37 16.30 12.33
CA GLN A 185 -11.75 17.33 11.50
C GLN A 185 -10.33 17.71 11.91
N THR A 186 -9.92 17.35 13.14
CA THR A 186 -8.61 17.69 13.69
C THR A 186 -8.18 16.65 14.72
N LEU A 187 -6.95 16.72 15.21
CA LEU A 187 -6.52 15.85 16.31
C LEU A 187 -7.08 16.29 17.66
N GLU A 188 -7.17 17.58 17.92
CA GLU A 188 -7.79 18.14 19.15
C GLU A 188 -8.46 19.46 18.85
N ASP A 189 -9.62 19.69 19.51
CA ASP A 189 -10.28 20.98 19.53
C ASP A 189 -10.78 21.24 20.96
N LYS A 190 -10.19 22.24 21.63
CA LYS A 190 -10.54 22.57 23.02
C LYS A 190 -11.87 23.32 23.12
N THR A 191 -12.27 24.01 22.05
CA THR A 191 -13.50 24.81 21.98
C THR A 191 -14.70 23.98 21.52
N ASN A 192 -14.45 22.99 20.66
CA ASN A 192 -15.45 22.06 20.20
C ASN A 192 -14.88 20.62 20.22
N PRO A 193 -14.80 19.97 21.38
CA PRO A 193 -14.13 18.69 21.53
C PRO A 193 -14.63 17.58 20.62
N GLU A 194 -15.89 17.61 20.20
CA GLU A 194 -16.50 16.60 19.32
C GLU A 194 -15.83 16.53 17.93
N ARG A 195 -15.12 17.60 17.50
CA ARG A 195 -14.42 17.64 16.21
C ARG A 195 -13.07 16.97 16.23
N GLY A 196 -12.52 16.71 17.39
CA GLY A 196 -11.16 16.21 17.54
C GLY A 196 -11.07 14.73 17.83
N LEU A 197 -10.07 14.08 17.23
CA LEU A 197 -9.75 12.67 17.46
C LEU A 197 -9.44 12.39 18.95
N PHE A 198 -8.59 13.23 19.57
CA PHE A 198 -8.12 13.07 20.95
C PHE A 198 -8.75 14.08 21.92
N SER A 199 -9.85 14.69 21.56
CA SER A 199 -10.63 15.56 22.45
C SER A 199 -12.08 15.16 22.58
N ASN A 200 -12.61 14.33 21.70
CA ASN A 200 -13.98 13.83 21.77
C ASN A 200 -14.09 12.71 22.82
N PRO A 201 -14.79 12.92 23.96
CA PRO A 201 -14.85 11.93 25.04
C PRO A 201 -15.41 10.57 24.61
N ALA A 202 -16.28 10.53 23.59
CA ALA A 202 -16.87 9.30 23.06
C ALA A 202 -15.84 8.37 22.40
N LEU A 203 -14.66 8.91 22.05
CA LEU A 203 -13.59 8.18 21.37
C LEU A 203 -12.52 7.61 22.32
N LYS A 204 -12.53 7.98 23.61
CA LYS A 204 -11.51 7.50 24.54
C LYS A 204 -11.49 5.98 24.61
N GLY A 205 -10.31 5.38 24.37
CA GLY A 205 -10.10 3.92 24.32
C GLY A 205 -10.64 3.23 23.06
N LYS A 206 -11.02 4.01 22.01
CA LYS A 206 -11.59 3.49 20.75
C LYS A 206 -10.88 4.06 19.52
N ILE A 207 -9.66 4.54 19.71
CA ILE A 207 -8.84 5.12 18.65
C ILE A 207 -7.70 4.16 18.34
N GLU A 208 -7.43 3.98 17.07
CA GLU A 208 -6.20 3.35 16.59
C GLU A 208 -5.43 4.29 15.67
N VAL A 209 -4.11 4.10 15.63
CA VAL A 209 -3.24 4.85 14.73
C VAL A 209 -2.31 3.89 14.00
N LEU A 210 -1.76 4.34 12.87
CA LEU A 210 -0.94 3.49 12.02
C LEU A 210 0.43 3.19 12.64
N SER A 211 0.91 1.97 12.42
CA SER A 211 2.30 1.58 12.68
C SER A 211 3.28 2.22 11.69
N GLU A 212 2.76 2.82 10.61
CA GLU A 212 3.55 3.63 9.70
C GLU A 212 3.91 4.98 10.38
N MET A 213 5.17 5.07 10.78
CA MET A 213 5.71 6.20 11.55
C MET A 213 5.49 7.54 10.85
N ARG A 214 5.70 7.59 9.52
CA ARG A 214 5.59 8.85 8.76
C ARG A 214 4.18 9.35 8.67
N ASP A 215 3.20 8.47 8.66
CA ASP A 215 1.78 8.83 8.62
C ASP A 215 1.33 9.29 10.01
N THR A 216 1.51 8.46 11.03
CA THR A 216 1.06 8.79 12.39
C THR A 216 1.78 10.02 12.96
N VAL A 217 3.11 10.02 12.96
CA VAL A 217 3.87 11.14 13.52
C VAL A 217 3.86 12.35 12.58
N GLY A 218 3.76 12.14 11.26
CA GLY A 218 3.61 13.22 10.28
C GLY A 218 2.34 14.03 10.50
N ILE A 219 1.20 13.38 10.71
CA ILE A 219 -0.07 14.06 11.03
C ILE A 219 0.03 14.80 12.38
N ILE A 220 0.69 14.22 13.39
CA ILE A 220 0.90 14.90 14.67
C ILE A 220 1.80 16.13 14.52
N LEU A 221 2.90 16.03 13.77
CA LEU A 221 3.80 17.13 13.47
C LEU A 221 3.08 18.29 12.78
N MET A 222 2.29 17.99 11.74
CA MET A 222 1.49 19.01 11.04
C MET A 222 0.46 19.64 11.95
N PHE A 223 -0.20 18.88 12.81
CA PHE A 223 -1.10 19.41 13.85
C PHE A 223 -0.37 20.38 14.80
N GLN A 224 0.92 20.13 15.08
CA GLN A 224 1.78 21.01 15.88
C GLN A 224 2.39 22.17 15.07
N GLY A 225 1.95 22.40 13.82
CA GLY A 225 2.42 23.48 12.95
C GLY A 225 3.80 23.23 12.31
N VAL A 226 4.25 21.99 12.23
CA VAL A 226 5.52 21.62 11.61
C VAL A 226 5.32 21.27 10.13
N ASP A 227 6.04 21.93 9.23
CA ASP A 227 6.11 21.56 7.81
C ASP A 227 6.97 20.30 7.67
N ILE A 228 6.33 19.15 7.46
CA ILE A 228 7.00 17.85 7.32
C ILE A 228 7.74 17.67 5.99
N THR A 229 7.52 18.57 5.02
CA THR A 229 8.18 18.52 3.71
C THR A 229 9.61 19.07 3.76
N LYS A 230 9.95 19.81 4.84
CA LYS A 230 11.24 20.47 5.07
C LYS A 230 11.97 19.90 6.29
N PRO A 231 13.28 20.12 6.41
CA PRO A 231 14.02 19.78 7.62
C PRO A 231 13.42 20.48 8.85
N PHE A 232 13.30 19.75 9.94
CA PHE A 232 12.86 20.23 11.25
C PHE A 232 13.79 19.70 12.35
N SER A 233 13.79 20.36 13.51
CA SER A 233 14.67 20.00 14.62
C SER A 233 14.23 18.71 15.30
N LYS A 234 15.19 18.05 15.96
CA LYS A 234 14.91 16.87 16.80
C LYS A 234 13.88 17.18 17.90
N ASP A 235 13.89 18.38 18.47
CA ASP A 235 12.94 18.78 19.52
C ASP A 235 11.48 18.74 19.02
N LYS A 236 11.24 19.13 17.77
CA LYS A 236 9.89 19.02 17.16
C LYS A 236 9.47 17.56 17.02
N TRP A 237 10.39 16.69 16.63
CA TRP A 237 10.15 15.27 16.61
C TRP A 237 9.84 14.70 18.01
N ASP A 238 10.70 15.01 19.00
CA ASP A 238 10.53 14.54 20.36
C ASP A 238 9.20 15.04 20.98
N ASN A 239 8.77 16.27 20.66
CA ASN A 239 7.47 16.78 21.08
C ASN A 239 6.31 15.96 20.47
N ALA A 240 6.40 15.59 19.19
CA ALA A 240 5.37 14.76 18.55
C ALA A 240 5.34 13.35 19.17
N ILE A 241 6.48 12.75 19.42
CA ILE A 241 6.59 11.45 20.11
C ILE A 241 6.05 11.50 21.54
N ASN A 242 6.37 12.56 22.27
CA ASN A 242 5.86 12.76 23.66
C ASN A 242 4.34 12.95 23.65
N TYR A 243 3.80 13.68 22.64
CA TYR A 243 2.37 13.82 22.46
C TYR A 243 1.71 12.46 22.21
N LEU A 244 2.22 11.65 21.27
CA LEU A 244 1.73 10.30 21.01
C LEU A 244 1.74 9.43 22.25
N ASN A 245 2.90 9.39 22.96
CA ASN A 245 3.06 8.62 24.19
C ASN A 245 2.05 9.06 25.28
N LYS A 246 1.81 10.39 25.40
CA LYS A 246 0.80 10.90 26.32
C LYS A 246 -0.60 10.39 25.97
N LYS A 247 -0.97 10.36 24.66
CA LYS A 247 -2.29 9.86 24.23
C LYS A 247 -2.47 8.37 24.50
N ILE A 248 -1.40 7.60 24.41
CA ILE A 248 -1.40 6.18 24.81
C ILE A 248 -1.60 6.07 26.33
N LYS A 249 -0.78 6.74 27.14
CA LYS A 249 -0.86 6.70 28.60
C LYS A 249 -2.18 7.21 29.18
N ASP A 250 -2.77 8.21 28.54
CA ASP A 250 -4.07 8.77 28.94
C ASP A 250 -5.24 7.85 28.52
N GLY A 251 -4.96 6.75 27.80
CA GLY A 251 -5.94 5.77 27.38
C GLY A 251 -6.82 6.21 26.21
N TRP A 252 -6.35 7.15 25.36
CA TRP A 252 -7.03 7.53 24.13
C TRP A 252 -6.82 6.49 23.04
N ILE A 253 -5.57 6.09 22.83
CA ILE A 253 -5.16 5.13 21.80
C ILE A 253 -5.28 3.72 22.37
N ARG A 254 -6.05 2.90 21.67
CA ARG A 254 -6.26 1.49 21.99
C ARG A 254 -5.08 0.64 21.50
N GLN A 255 -4.70 0.83 20.23
CA GLN A 255 -3.62 0.08 19.59
C GLN A 255 -2.96 0.90 18.48
N ILE A 256 -1.73 0.50 18.13
CA ILE A 256 -1.00 0.95 16.95
C ILE A 256 -0.90 -0.26 16.01
N LYS A 257 -1.47 -0.15 14.81
CA LYS A 257 -1.58 -1.25 13.87
C LYS A 257 -1.14 -0.87 12.46
N GLY A 258 -0.74 -1.86 11.67
CA GLY A 258 -0.66 -1.78 10.22
C GLY A 258 -2.06 -1.84 9.61
N GLN A 259 -2.19 -2.49 8.45
CA GLN A 259 -3.47 -2.56 7.74
C GLN A 259 -4.59 -3.28 8.53
N SER A 260 -4.25 -4.09 9.51
CA SER A 260 -5.20 -4.86 10.34
C SER A 260 -6.14 -4.02 11.23
N TYR A 261 -5.97 -2.68 11.32
CA TYR A 261 -6.94 -1.79 11.99
C TYR A 261 -8.35 -1.87 11.37
N GLN A 262 -8.44 -2.31 10.11
CA GLN A 262 -9.71 -2.49 9.41
C GLN A 262 -10.65 -3.47 10.13
N GLU A 263 -10.11 -4.54 10.69
CA GLU A 263 -10.89 -5.55 11.43
C GLU A 263 -11.55 -4.94 12.67
N ASP A 264 -10.82 -4.09 13.39
CA ASP A 264 -11.33 -3.43 14.59
C ASP A 264 -12.35 -2.32 14.26
N MET A 265 -12.23 -1.68 13.11
CA MET A 265 -13.29 -0.78 12.62
C MET A 265 -14.59 -1.53 12.28
N ILE A 266 -14.47 -2.71 11.69
CA ILE A 266 -15.62 -3.57 11.34
C ILE A 266 -16.30 -4.08 12.61
N SER A 267 -15.55 -4.61 13.58
CA SER A 267 -16.07 -5.10 14.87
C SER A 267 -16.67 -3.96 15.71
N GLY A 268 -16.17 -2.73 15.52
CA GLY A 268 -16.54 -1.54 16.31
C GLY A 268 -15.70 -1.36 17.55
N ASP A 269 -14.61 -2.11 17.71
CA ASP A 269 -13.59 -1.94 18.74
C ASP A 269 -12.83 -0.64 18.52
N ALA A 270 -12.50 -0.31 17.27
CA ALA A 270 -12.08 1.02 16.85
C ALA A 270 -13.26 1.80 16.27
N VAL A 271 -13.46 3.03 16.72
CA VAL A 271 -14.49 3.94 16.23
C VAL A 271 -13.92 5.00 15.32
N ALA A 272 -12.67 5.38 15.56
CA ALA A 272 -11.92 6.34 14.77
C ALA A 272 -10.45 5.93 14.67
N VAL A 273 -9.84 6.25 13.53
CA VAL A 273 -8.44 5.90 13.27
C VAL A 273 -7.70 7.00 12.52
N ILE A 274 -6.38 7.08 12.69
CA ILE A 274 -5.51 7.55 11.62
C ILE A 274 -5.37 6.37 10.68
N GLY A 275 -5.82 6.50 9.43
CA GLY A 275 -5.91 5.38 8.50
C GLY A 275 -5.73 5.79 7.05
N TRP A 276 -5.72 4.83 6.15
CA TRP A 276 -5.51 5.05 4.71
C TRP A 276 -6.83 5.13 3.94
N SER A 277 -6.90 6.07 3.00
CA SER A 277 -8.11 6.38 2.24
C SER A 277 -8.68 5.19 1.47
N GLY A 278 -7.83 4.41 0.82
CA GLY A 278 -8.26 3.25 0.04
C GLY A 278 -8.86 2.15 0.90
N ASP A 279 -8.26 1.88 2.06
CA ASP A 279 -8.79 0.90 3.01
C ASP A 279 -10.21 1.26 3.46
N ILE A 280 -10.46 2.53 3.77
CA ILE A 280 -11.79 2.98 4.18
C ILE A 280 -12.82 2.83 3.06
N ASN A 281 -12.42 3.09 1.82
CA ASN A 281 -13.28 2.84 0.67
C ASN A 281 -13.57 1.34 0.50
N GLN A 282 -12.58 0.48 0.66
CA GLN A 282 -12.75 -0.98 0.64
C GLN A 282 -13.72 -1.45 1.74
N LEU A 283 -13.56 -0.95 2.96
CA LEU A 283 -14.48 -1.23 4.05
C LEU A 283 -15.92 -0.81 3.72
N ASN A 284 -16.11 0.32 3.06
CA ASN A 284 -17.41 0.85 2.68
C ASN A 284 -18.14 -0.02 1.64
N LEU A 285 -17.41 -0.63 0.71
CA LEU A 285 -17.99 -1.56 -0.28
C LEU A 285 -18.65 -2.77 0.39
N GLN A 286 -18.16 -3.18 1.54
CA GLN A 286 -18.61 -4.39 2.25
C GLN A 286 -19.49 -4.09 3.46
N ASN A 287 -19.53 -2.85 3.95
CA ASN A 287 -20.17 -2.46 5.20
C ASN A 287 -21.22 -1.35 5.03
N SER A 288 -21.96 -1.34 3.92
CA SER A 288 -23.05 -0.40 3.67
C SER A 288 -22.65 1.07 3.86
N ASN A 289 -21.43 1.42 3.43
CA ASN A 289 -20.89 2.79 3.50
C ASN A 289 -20.89 3.41 4.92
N LYS A 290 -20.55 2.63 5.94
CA LYS A 290 -20.61 3.05 7.36
C LYS A 290 -19.44 3.97 7.77
N PHE A 291 -18.38 4.03 7.00
CA PHE A 291 -17.15 4.71 7.40
C PHE A 291 -16.97 6.03 6.64
N GLY A 292 -16.48 7.05 7.33
CA GLY A 292 -16.05 8.32 6.76
C GLY A 292 -14.53 8.38 6.68
N PHE A 293 -14.03 9.18 5.74
CA PHE A 293 -12.64 9.55 5.63
C PHE A 293 -12.54 11.04 5.29
N GLY A 294 -11.56 11.72 5.87
CA GLY A 294 -11.25 13.11 5.60
C GLY A 294 -9.83 13.48 6.00
N LEU A 295 -9.31 14.54 5.39
CA LEU A 295 -8.04 15.11 5.82
C LEU A 295 -8.27 15.95 7.08
N PRO A 296 -7.36 15.89 8.09
CA PRO A 296 -7.39 16.85 9.17
C PRO A 296 -7.15 18.25 8.63
N GLU A 297 -7.61 19.29 9.37
CA GLU A 297 -7.42 20.69 9.00
C GLU A 297 -5.95 21.07 8.81
N SER A 298 -5.05 20.37 9.49
CA SER A 298 -3.60 20.51 9.33
C SER A 298 -3.02 19.83 8.08
N GLY A 299 -3.83 19.15 7.28
CA GLY A 299 -3.42 18.37 6.12
C GLY A 299 -3.21 16.88 6.41
N GLY A 300 -3.18 16.08 5.36
CA GLY A 300 -2.88 14.65 5.40
C GLY A 300 -1.49 14.34 4.86
N THR A 301 -0.99 13.13 5.15
CA THR A 301 0.25 12.66 4.53
C THR A 301 -0.04 12.00 3.19
N PHE A 302 0.93 12.12 2.29
CA PHE A 302 0.93 11.45 1.00
C PHE A 302 2.23 10.67 0.82
N SER A 303 2.10 9.45 0.35
CA SER A 303 3.21 8.60 -0.07
C SER A 303 2.83 7.82 -1.32
N SER A 304 3.72 6.99 -1.84
CA SER A 304 3.39 6.05 -2.93
C SER A 304 3.99 4.68 -2.64
N ASP A 305 3.27 3.64 -3.02
CA ASP A 305 3.82 2.30 -3.08
C ASP A 305 4.42 2.06 -4.45
N ASN A 306 5.56 1.38 -4.49
CA ASN A 306 6.38 1.35 -5.70
C ASN A 306 6.77 -0.09 -6.06
N MET A 307 6.43 -0.47 -7.27
CA MET A 307 6.89 -1.72 -7.87
C MET A 307 8.41 -1.71 -7.99
N ILE A 308 9.07 -2.70 -7.40
CA ILE A 308 10.52 -2.93 -7.45
C ILE A 308 10.78 -4.36 -7.88
N ILE A 309 11.77 -4.53 -8.74
CA ILE A 309 12.32 -5.84 -9.10
C ILE A 309 13.49 -6.11 -8.15
N PRO A 310 13.37 -7.12 -7.26
CA PRO A 310 14.48 -7.47 -6.36
C PRO A 310 15.77 -7.78 -7.11
N SER A 311 16.93 -7.38 -6.54
CA SER A 311 18.25 -7.61 -7.16
C SER A 311 18.54 -9.11 -7.44
N THR A 312 17.85 -9.99 -6.74
CA THR A 312 17.99 -11.45 -6.84
C THR A 312 17.00 -12.11 -7.81
N SER A 313 16.03 -11.36 -8.34
CA SER A 313 15.09 -11.91 -9.32
C SER A 313 15.76 -12.26 -10.62
N LYS A 314 15.43 -13.42 -11.16
CA LYS A 314 15.87 -13.89 -12.49
C LYS A 314 14.81 -13.66 -13.58
N ASN A 315 13.63 -13.12 -13.22
CA ASN A 315 12.51 -12.89 -14.12
C ASN A 315 12.21 -11.41 -14.34
N LYS A 316 13.27 -10.61 -14.59
CA LYS A 316 13.16 -9.16 -14.83
C LYS A 316 12.23 -8.83 -15.99
N GLU A 317 12.28 -9.58 -17.09
CA GLU A 317 11.45 -9.33 -18.27
C GLU A 317 9.96 -9.53 -17.98
N GLY A 318 9.61 -10.61 -17.28
CA GLY A 318 8.24 -10.85 -16.86
C GLY A 318 7.72 -9.78 -15.89
N ALA A 319 8.55 -9.37 -14.93
CA ALA A 319 8.20 -8.29 -14.00
C ALA A 319 7.98 -6.96 -14.71
N GLN A 320 8.82 -6.60 -15.68
CA GLN A 320 8.65 -5.38 -16.50
C GLN A 320 7.41 -5.45 -17.40
N ALA A 321 7.05 -6.63 -17.90
CA ALA A 321 5.82 -6.82 -18.66
C ALA A 321 4.58 -6.55 -17.78
N VAL A 322 4.59 -7.02 -16.51
CA VAL A 322 3.55 -6.70 -15.51
C VAL A 322 3.49 -5.20 -15.26
N MET A 323 4.62 -4.53 -15.00
CA MET A 323 4.69 -3.08 -14.82
C MET A 323 4.09 -2.33 -16.01
N ASN A 324 4.48 -2.72 -17.23
CA ASN A 324 3.98 -2.08 -18.47
C ASN A 324 2.48 -2.26 -18.64
N TYR A 325 1.96 -3.43 -18.32
CA TYR A 325 0.54 -3.73 -18.44
C TYR A 325 -0.32 -2.88 -17.50
N TYR A 326 0.10 -2.72 -16.25
CA TYR A 326 -0.65 -1.92 -15.27
C TYR A 326 -0.55 -0.41 -15.50
N TYR A 327 0.33 0.04 -16.40
CA TYR A 327 0.41 1.42 -16.88
C TYR A 327 -0.40 1.70 -18.15
N ASP A 328 -1.20 0.74 -18.63
CA ASP A 328 -2.29 0.99 -19.57
C ASP A 328 -3.42 1.73 -18.82
N PRO A 329 -3.94 2.88 -19.37
CA PRO A 329 -4.96 3.67 -18.66
C PRO A 329 -6.24 2.92 -18.30
N LEU A 330 -6.70 2.01 -19.14
CA LEU A 330 -7.91 1.23 -18.85
C LEU A 330 -7.67 0.18 -17.76
N VAL A 331 -6.52 -0.48 -17.79
CA VAL A 331 -6.12 -1.44 -16.75
C VAL A 331 -5.94 -0.73 -15.41
N ALA A 332 -5.24 0.41 -15.42
CA ALA A 332 -5.04 1.24 -14.23
C ALA A 332 -6.38 1.72 -13.64
N ALA A 333 -7.33 2.15 -14.47
CA ALA A 333 -8.67 2.53 -14.04
C ALA A 333 -9.41 1.37 -13.37
N ARG A 334 -9.32 0.15 -13.92
CA ARG A 334 -9.96 -1.05 -13.32
C ARG A 334 -9.38 -1.36 -11.93
N VAL A 335 -8.05 -1.36 -11.81
CA VAL A 335 -7.39 -1.57 -10.52
C VAL A 335 -7.75 -0.46 -9.54
N SER A 336 -7.63 0.81 -9.92
CA SER A 336 -7.93 1.94 -9.05
C SER A 336 -9.39 2.01 -8.63
N ASN A 337 -10.32 1.56 -9.49
CA ASN A 337 -11.74 1.41 -9.12
C ASN A 337 -11.95 0.37 -8.01
N TYR A 338 -11.11 -0.64 -7.95
CA TYR A 338 -11.18 -1.68 -6.91
C TYR A 338 -10.45 -1.25 -5.64
N ILE A 339 -9.16 -0.84 -5.75
CA ILE A 339 -8.34 -0.51 -4.57
C ILE A 339 -8.68 0.85 -3.95
N ASN A 340 -9.25 1.78 -4.75
CA ASN A 340 -9.62 3.14 -4.36
C ASN A 340 -8.48 4.01 -3.79
N TYR A 341 -7.27 3.76 -4.22
CA TYR A 341 -6.08 4.57 -3.95
C TYR A 341 -5.78 5.49 -5.14
N VAL A 342 -4.92 6.50 -4.94
CA VAL A 342 -4.57 7.46 -5.98
C VAL A 342 -3.94 6.75 -7.18
N CYS A 343 -4.56 6.92 -8.35
CA CYS A 343 -4.10 6.31 -9.58
C CYS A 343 -2.83 7.01 -10.11
N PRO A 344 -1.72 6.29 -10.35
CA PRO A 344 -0.50 6.91 -10.83
C PRO A 344 -0.47 7.11 -12.36
N VAL A 345 -1.53 6.75 -13.08
CA VAL A 345 -1.53 6.65 -14.56
C VAL A 345 -2.39 7.73 -15.17
N GLN A 346 -1.77 8.59 -15.97
CA GLN A 346 -2.44 9.60 -16.79
C GLN A 346 -3.39 8.95 -17.79
N GLY A 347 -4.57 9.55 -18.00
CA GLY A 347 -5.62 9.02 -18.86
C GLY A 347 -6.51 7.95 -18.17
N ALA A 348 -6.13 7.47 -16.99
CA ALA A 348 -6.96 6.52 -16.25
C ALA A 348 -8.27 7.16 -15.76
N GLN A 349 -8.31 8.47 -15.48
CA GLN A 349 -9.53 9.19 -15.11
C GLN A 349 -10.55 9.17 -16.25
N ASP A 350 -10.13 9.41 -17.48
CA ASP A 350 -11.01 9.32 -18.67
C ASP A 350 -11.49 7.88 -18.91
N ALA A 351 -10.56 6.92 -18.75
CA ALA A 351 -10.88 5.50 -18.86
C ALA A 351 -11.85 5.03 -17.76
N MET A 352 -11.86 5.67 -16.58
CA MET A 352 -12.76 5.37 -15.48
C MET A 352 -14.23 5.56 -15.88
N ALA A 353 -14.54 6.44 -16.83
CA ALA A 353 -15.91 6.61 -17.35
C ALA A 353 -16.49 5.31 -17.93
N LYS A 354 -15.63 4.43 -18.47
CA LYS A 354 -16.02 3.11 -19.02
C LYS A 354 -16.05 2.01 -17.94
N VAL A 355 -15.34 2.21 -16.83
CA VAL A 355 -15.22 1.23 -15.74
C VAL A 355 -16.30 1.47 -14.68
N ASN A 356 -16.34 2.70 -14.17
CA ASN A 356 -17.29 3.15 -13.16
C ASN A 356 -17.46 4.68 -13.22
N PRO A 357 -18.50 5.19 -13.92
CA PRO A 357 -18.72 6.64 -14.09
C PRO A 357 -18.80 7.41 -12.76
N LYS A 358 -19.23 6.77 -11.66
CA LYS A 358 -19.36 7.41 -10.34
C LYS A 358 -17.97 7.76 -9.74
N ASN A 359 -16.93 7.04 -10.12
CA ASN A 359 -15.58 7.24 -9.60
C ASN A 359 -14.73 8.20 -10.45
N VAL A 360 -15.23 8.71 -11.57
CA VAL A 360 -14.50 9.70 -12.41
C VAL A 360 -14.13 10.96 -11.61
N LYS A 361 -15.02 11.38 -10.69
CA LYS A 361 -14.83 12.57 -9.84
C LYS A 361 -14.41 12.23 -8.40
N ASN A 362 -14.00 11.00 -8.15
CA ASN A 362 -13.53 10.60 -6.82
C ASN A 362 -12.12 11.14 -6.58
N THR A 363 -11.99 12.18 -5.77
CA THR A 363 -10.72 12.85 -5.48
C THR A 363 -9.75 12.00 -4.66
N LEU A 364 -10.19 10.91 -4.05
CA LEU A 364 -9.29 9.94 -3.40
C LEU A 364 -8.59 9.02 -4.41
N ILE A 365 -9.13 8.92 -5.66
CA ILE A 365 -8.52 8.19 -6.77
C ILE A 365 -7.81 9.17 -7.73
N PHE A 366 -8.46 10.29 -8.00
CA PHE A 366 -7.99 11.34 -8.90
C PHE A 366 -8.00 12.68 -8.17
N PRO A 367 -7.00 12.97 -7.31
CA PRO A 367 -6.96 14.21 -6.55
C PRO A 367 -6.99 15.44 -7.44
N ASP A 368 -7.86 16.38 -7.10
CA ASP A 368 -7.90 17.72 -7.68
C ASP A 368 -6.89 18.67 -7.00
N ASP A 369 -6.75 19.89 -7.51
CA ASP A 369 -5.80 20.86 -6.97
C ASP A 369 -6.06 21.18 -5.49
N LYS A 370 -7.32 21.18 -5.07
CA LYS A 370 -7.69 21.39 -3.66
C LYS A 370 -7.19 20.25 -2.80
N MET A 371 -7.39 19.00 -3.22
CA MET A 371 -6.89 17.82 -2.49
C MET A 371 -5.36 17.85 -2.46
N TRP A 372 -4.70 18.11 -3.59
CA TRP A 372 -3.24 18.19 -3.65
C TRP A 372 -2.67 19.25 -2.72
N SER A 373 -3.33 20.41 -2.56
CA SER A 373 -2.87 21.49 -1.67
C SER A 373 -2.90 21.10 -0.17
N GLN A 374 -3.65 20.07 0.20
CA GLN A 374 -3.79 19.59 1.57
C GLN A 374 -2.95 18.32 1.86
N LEU A 375 -2.20 17.83 0.85
CA LEU A 375 -1.39 16.62 0.96
C LEU A 375 0.09 16.97 1.08
N HIS A 376 0.74 16.40 2.06
CA HIS A 376 2.14 16.65 2.37
C HIS A 376 2.96 15.37 2.35
N VAL A 377 4.07 15.42 1.61
CA VAL A 377 5.00 14.30 1.57
C VAL A 377 6.01 14.44 2.68
N PHE A 378 6.11 13.44 3.54
CA PHE A 378 7.13 13.43 4.57
C PHE A 378 8.51 13.43 3.90
N ARG A 379 9.39 14.37 4.32
CA ARG A 379 10.73 14.49 3.74
C ARG A 379 11.57 13.23 3.89
N ASN A 380 12.56 13.08 3.05
CA ASN A 380 13.56 12.05 3.23
C ASN A 380 14.37 12.28 4.50
N LEU A 381 14.61 11.23 5.24
CA LEU A 381 15.44 11.22 6.45
C LEU A 381 16.88 10.83 6.11
N SER A 382 17.84 11.44 6.77
CA SER A 382 19.21 10.91 6.80
C SER A 382 19.23 9.53 7.50
N ALA A 383 20.29 8.76 7.31
CA ALA A 383 20.41 7.44 7.97
C ALA A 383 20.36 7.56 9.50
N ALA A 384 21.00 8.60 10.08
CA ALA A 384 20.98 8.85 11.51
C ALA A 384 19.57 9.21 12.02
N GLU A 385 18.86 10.10 11.31
CA GLU A 385 17.48 10.44 11.63
C GLU A 385 16.54 9.24 11.52
N GLN A 386 16.69 8.43 10.45
CA GLN A 386 15.89 7.23 10.28
C GLN A 386 16.03 6.29 11.47
N ILE A 387 17.25 6.02 11.92
CA ILE A 387 17.50 5.17 13.09
C ILE A 387 16.90 5.79 14.35
N SER A 388 17.20 7.06 14.61
CA SER A 388 16.74 7.78 15.80
C SER A 388 15.21 7.86 15.89
N PHE A 389 14.56 8.23 14.78
CA PHE A 389 13.11 8.41 14.71
C PHE A 389 12.39 7.06 14.79
N SER A 390 12.84 6.06 14.05
CA SER A 390 12.25 4.71 14.13
C SER A 390 12.40 4.12 15.55
N THR A 391 13.57 4.27 16.19
CA THR A 391 13.79 3.75 17.54
C THR A 391 12.85 4.43 18.56
N SER A 392 12.70 5.76 18.49
CA SER A 392 11.81 6.48 19.42
C SER A 392 10.33 6.13 19.17
N PHE A 393 9.91 5.96 17.92
CA PHE A 393 8.56 5.54 17.57
C PHE A 393 8.28 4.11 18.03
N GLN A 394 9.19 3.15 17.76
CA GLN A 394 9.05 1.76 18.19
C GLN A 394 8.97 1.63 19.72
N LYS A 395 9.74 2.44 20.45
CA LYS A 395 9.66 2.47 21.91
C LYS A 395 8.29 2.90 22.43
N VAL A 396 7.65 3.84 21.76
CA VAL A 396 6.32 4.32 22.12
C VAL A 396 5.24 3.35 21.65
N SER A 397 5.34 2.81 20.44
CA SER A 397 4.37 1.85 19.90
C SER A 397 4.36 0.51 20.65
N GLY A 398 5.46 0.12 21.27
CA GLY A 398 5.51 -1.05 22.16
C GLY A 398 4.77 -0.87 23.49
N ASN A 399 4.24 0.33 23.78
CA ASN A 399 3.47 0.64 24.99
C ASN A 399 1.94 0.73 24.72
N ALA A 400 1.50 0.48 23.48
CA ALA A 400 0.09 0.59 23.07
C ALA A 400 -0.62 -0.78 23.06
#